data_a42e8951578571dfe746de4410ac624e
#
_entry.id   a42e8951578571dfe746de4410ac624e
#
_cell.length_a   1.000
_cell.length_b   1.000
_cell.length_c   1.000
_cell.angle_alpha   90.00
_cell.angle_beta   90.00
_cell.angle_gamma   90.00
#
_symmetry.space_group_name_H-M   'P 1'
#
loop_
_entity.id
_entity.type
_entity.pdbx_description
1 polymer ?
#
loop_
_entity_poly.entity_id
_entity_poly.type
_entity_poly.pdbx_seq_one_letter_code
_entity_poly.pdbx_strand_id
1 'polypeptide(L)'
;MSPWAQSKGPYFELYLFISKTWLKNCRYIRTMQRFILVIFLILFSLKASASYILIPMDAESQKEHLKAYGITYWVLEKQQKVKWLLNYRGGSFLMPDSPEIQKECQIRGVSFEVISDSKTEQILTDISSPSKNMDAVVLEKAPKIAVYSPKGNLPWDDAVTMVLTYAEIPYTVVYDE
;
A
#
# COMPACT_ATOMS: atom_id res chain seq x y z
N MET A 1 29.49 -61.67 -55.85
CA MET A 1 28.11 -61.14 -55.76
C MET A 1 27.58 -61.57 -54.39
N SER A 2 27.44 -60.68 -53.47
CA SER A 2 26.98 -61.01 -52.12
C SER A 2 25.48 -60.77 -51.98
N PRO A 3 24.71 -61.72 -51.41
CA PRO A 3 23.28 -61.77 -51.40
C PRO A 3 22.63 -61.11 -50.15
N TRP A 4 23.16 -60.01 -49.63
CA TRP A 4 22.64 -59.44 -48.36
C TRP A 4 21.95 -58.07 -48.53
N ALA A 5 21.30 -57.82 -49.66
CA ALA A 5 20.38 -56.69 -49.78
C ALA A 5 18.96 -57.16 -49.43
N GLN A 6 18.74 -57.59 -48.17
CA GLN A 6 17.39 -57.90 -47.71
C GLN A 6 16.59 -56.61 -47.47
N SER A 7 15.43 -56.52 -48.11
CA SER A 7 14.43 -55.48 -47.99
C SER A 7 14.11 -55.18 -46.50
N LYS A 8 14.30 -53.93 -46.11
CA LYS A 8 13.83 -53.46 -44.82
C LYS A 8 12.31 -53.58 -44.81
N GLY A 9 11.81 -54.55 -44.03
CA GLY A 9 10.40 -54.86 -43.96
C GLY A 9 9.57 -53.68 -43.47
N PRO A 10 8.24 -53.68 -43.73
CA PRO A 10 7.33 -52.58 -43.41
C PRO A 10 7.40 -52.13 -41.94
N TYR A 11 7.80 -52.99 -41.03
CA TYR A 11 7.96 -52.68 -39.61
C TYR A 11 9.15 -51.74 -39.30
N PHE A 12 10.17 -51.68 -40.19
CA PHE A 12 11.32 -50.78 -40.01
C PHE A 12 10.92 -49.31 -40.30
N GLU A 13 10.11 -49.08 -41.31
CA GLU A 13 9.56 -47.74 -41.64
C GLU A 13 8.59 -47.29 -40.53
N LEU A 14 7.76 -48.17 -40.05
CA LEU A 14 6.85 -47.88 -38.94
C LEU A 14 7.62 -47.50 -37.67
N TYR A 15 8.69 -48.19 -37.33
CA TYR A 15 9.52 -47.89 -36.16
C TYR A 15 10.22 -46.54 -36.29
N LEU A 16 10.72 -46.23 -37.47
CA LEU A 16 11.32 -44.88 -37.75
C LEU A 16 10.29 -43.76 -37.66
N PHE A 17 9.08 -44.00 -38.13
CA PHE A 17 7.99 -43.00 -38.05
C PHE A 17 7.59 -42.74 -36.60
N ILE A 18 7.38 -43.78 -35.81
CA ILE A 18 7.03 -43.66 -34.37
C ILE A 18 8.15 -42.97 -33.58
N SER A 19 9.41 -43.32 -33.83
CA SER A 19 10.56 -42.72 -33.15
C SER A 19 10.73 -41.24 -33.46
N LYS A 20 10.49 -40.83 -34.70
CA LYS A 20 10.57 -39.43 -35.15
C LYS A 20 9.42 -38.57 -34.55
N THR A 21 8.20 -39.13 -34.48
CA THR A 21 7.07 -38.44 -33.85
C THR A 21 7.25 -38.34 -32.34
N TRP A 22 7.78 -39.36 -31.71
CA TRP A 22 8.07 -39.36 -30.26
C TRP A 22 9.16 -38.33 -29.90
N LEU A 23 10.23 -38.24 -30.68
CA LEU A 23 11.30 -37.26 -30.51
C LEU A 23 10.83 -35.81 -30.73
N LYS A 24 9.91 -35.59 -31.68
CA LYS A 24 9.28 -34.26 -31.89
C LYS A 24 8.41 -33.86 -30.70
N ASN A 25 7.57 -34.78 -30.19
CA ASN A 25 6.72 -34.51 -29.05
C ASN A 25 7.56 -34.26 -27.77
N CYS A 26 8.65 -35.00 -27.57
CA CYS A 26 9.53 -34.81 -26.42
C CYS A 26 10.26 -33.46 -26.46
N ARG A 27 10.64 -32.96 -27.64
CA ARG A 27 11.19 -31.60 -27.78
C ARG A 27 10.14 -30.52 -27.53
N TYR A 28 8.92 -30.70 -28.02
CA TYR A 28 7.81 -29.78 -27.80
C TYR A 28 7.45 -29.67 -26.30
N ILE A 29 7.38 -30.79 -25.60
CA ILE A 29 7.14 -30.81 -24.16
C ILE A 29 8.23 -30.06 -23.38
N ARG A 30 9.51 -30.27 -23.73
CA ARG A 30 10.63 -29.54 -23.08
C ARG A 30 10.60 -28.06 -23.35
N THR A 31 10.21 -27.61 -24.54
CA THR A 31 10.06 -26.18 -24.84
C THR A 31 8.89 -25.60 -24.09
N MET A 32 7.74 -26.26 -24.04
CA MET A 32 6.59 -25.83 -23.23
C MET A 32 6.93 -25.73 -21.73
N GLN A 33 7.63 -26.71 -21.18
CA GLN A 33 8.07 -26.65 -19.78
C GLN A 33 8.98 -25.44 -19.50
N ARG A 34 9.90 -25.13 -20.43
CA ARG A 34 10.77 -23.93 -20.31
C ARG A 34 9.96 -22.63 -20.38
N PHE A 35 9.00 -22.53 -21.27
CA PHE A 35 8.09 -21.36 -21.35
C PHE A 35 7.25 -21.20 -20.08
N ILE A 36 6.68 -22.27 -19.56
CA ILE A 36 5.92 -22.24 -18.29
C ILE A 36 6.81 -21.80 -17.14
N LEU A 37 8.04 -22.30 -17.07
CA LEU A 37 9.01 -21.96 -16.02
C LEU A 37 9.43 -20.47 -16.11
N VAL A 38 9.63 -19.94 -17.31
CA VAL A 38 9.92 -18.52 -17.54
C VAL A 38 8.73 -17.63 -17.15
N ILE A 39 7.51 -18.01 -17.55
CA ILE A 39 6.29 -17.30 -17.16
C ILE A 39 6.10 -17.33 -15.63
N PHE A 40 6.35 -18.46 -14.99
CA PHE A 40 6.28 -18.61 -13.54
C PHE A 40 7.32 -17.72 -12.84
N LEU A 41 8.56 -17.66 -13.36
CA LEU A 41 9.61 -16.77 -12.86
C LEU A 41 9.25 -15.28 -13.02
N ILE A 42 8.64 -14.90 -14.14
CA ILE A 42 8.18 -13.52 -14.38
C ILE A 42 7.04 -13.16 -13.42
N LEU A 43 6.08 -14.05 -13.23
CA LEU A 43 4.97 -13.84 -12.27
C LEU A 43 5.46 -13.76 -10.82
N PHE A 44 6.50 -14.50 -10.47
CA PHE A 44 7.08 -14.47 -9.12
C PHE A 44 7.94 -13.24 -8.85
N SER A 45 8.43 -12.56 -9.90
CA SER A 45 9.21 -11.31 -9.76
C SER A 45 8.35 -10.05 -9.61
N LEU A 46 7.04 -10.12 -9.81
CA LEU A 46 6.11 -9.02 -9.53
C LEU A 46 5.85 -8.91 -8.02
N LYS A 47 6.88 -8.56 -7.26
CA LYS A 47 6.68 -8.11 -5.87
C LYS A 47 6.01 -6.74 -5.95
N ALA A 48 4.73 -6.67 -5.62
CA ALA A 48 4.08 -5.41 -5.30
C ALA A 48 4.81 -4.83 -4.07
N SER A 49 5.65 -3.83 -4.29
CA SER A 49 6.24 -3.07 -3.18
C SER A 49 5.12 -2.24 -2.60
N ALA A 50 4.62 -2.60 -1.43
CA ALA A 50 3.75 -1.72 -0.68
C ALA A 50 4.58 -0.52 -0.23
N SER A 51 4.01 0.66 -0.36
CA SER A 51 4.55 1.91 0.16
C SER A 51 3.56 2.55 1.10
N TYR A 52 4.09 3.37 2.01
CA TYR A 52 3.31 4.11 2.99
C TYR A 52 3.65 5.58 2.93
N ILE A 53 2.69 6.40 3.29
CA ILE A 53 2.88 7.82 3.54
C ILE A 53 3.08 8.00 5.04
N LEU A 54 4.21 8.60 5.41
CA LEU A 54 4.49 9.08 6.75
C LEU A 54 4.29 10.60 6.77
N ILE A 55 3.37 11.07 7.60
CA ILE A 55 3.17 12.50 7.87
C ILE A 55 3.87 12.81 9.21
N PRO A 56 5.06 13.41 9.18
CA PRO A 56 5.75 13.80 10.41
C PRO A 56 5.00 14.92 11.12
N MET A 57 5.09 14.95 12.46
CA MET A 57 4.45 15.98 13.29
C MET A 57 5.47 16.75 14.15
N ASP A 58 6.76 16.55 13.90
CA ASP A 58 7.82 17.37 14.50
C ASP A 58 7.83 18.78 13.87
N ALA A 59 8.16 19.80 14.67
CA ALA A 59 8.13 21.20 14.26
C ALA A 59 9.13 21.54 13.12
N GLU A 60 10.17 20.72 12.95
CA GLU A 60 11.17 20.92 11.90
C GLU A 60 10.65 20.46 10.54
N SER A 61 9.89 19.38 10.50
CA SER A 61 9.41 18.75 9.28
C SER A 61 8.00 19.20 8.86
N GLN A 62 7.16 19.61 9.82
CA GLN A 62 5.77 19.98 9.58
C GLN A 62 5.47 21.42 9.98
N LYS A 63 4.88 22.18 9.07
CA LYS A 63 4.37 23.54 9.33
C LYS A 63 2.87 23.58 9.55
N GLU A 64 2.15 22.69 8.86
CA GLU A 64 0.68 22.65 8.82
C GLU A 64 0.11 21.49 9.66
N HIS A 65 0.41 21.51 10.97
CA HIS A 65 -0.03 20.45 11.89
C HIS A 65 -1.55 20.22 11.87
N LEU A 66 -2.34 21.30 11.91
CA LEU A 66 -3.79 21.19 11.90
C LEU A 66 -4.32 20.57 10.61
N LYS A 67 -3.75 20.94 9.47
CA LYS A 67 -4.09 20.33 8.18
C LYS A 67 -3.68 18.85 8.13
N ALA A 68 -2.60 18.46 8.79
CA ALA A 68 -2.19 17.05 8.90
C ALA A 68 -3.22 16.20 9.65
N TYR A 69 -3.83 16.71 10.72
CA TYR A 69 -5.00 16.08 11.36
C TYR A 69 -6.20 16.00 10.40
N GLY A 70 -6.44 17.06 9.62
CA GLY A 70 -7.50 17.06 8.60
C GLY A 70 -7.32 16.00 7.52
N ILE A 71 -6.08 15.82 7.02
CA ILE A 71 -5.76 14.73 6.09
C ILE A 71 -6.02 13.38 6.73
N THR A 72 -5.59 13.18 7.96
CA THR A 72 -5.81 11.93 8.70
C THR A 72 -7.30 11.62 8.84
N TYR A 73 -8.10 12.62 9.22
CA TYR A 73 -9.54 12.49 9.32
C TYR A 73 -10.17 12.12 7.96
N TRP A 74 -9.80 12.81 6.90
CA TRP A 74 -10.30 12.56 5.54
C TRP A 74 -9.96 11.16 5.02
N VAL A 75 -8.76 10.63 5.34
CA VAL A 75 -8.38 9.24 5.01
C VAL A 75 -9.26 8.23 5.76
N LEU A 76 -9.56 8.52 7.04
CA LEU A 76 -10.46 7.67 7.85
C LEU A 76 -11.92 7.71 7.34
N GLU A 77 -12.41 8.85 6.82
CA GLU A 77 -13.73 8.93 6.17
C GLU A 77 -13.81 8.01 4.93
N LYS A 78 -12.70 7.80 4.23
CA LYS A 78 -12.58 6.85 3.12
C LYS A 78 -12.44 5.39 3.57
N GLN A 79 -12.65 5.12 4.85
CA GLN A 79 -12.55 3.78 5.45
C GLN A 79 -11.15 3.15 5.33
N GLN A 80 -10.13 3.97 5.16
CA GLN A 80 -8.75 3.53 5.21
C GLN A 80 -8.22 3.68 6.64
N LYS A 81 -7.51 2.65 7.12
CA LYS A 81 -6.91 2.66 8.45
C LYS A 81 -5.64 3.51 8.44
N VAL A 82 -5.45 4.27 9.51
CA VAL A 82 -4.25 5.07 9.76
C VAL A 82 -3.62 4.60 11.07
N LYS A 83 -2.30 4.53 11.14
CA LYS A 83 -1.58 4.31 12.39
C LYS A 83 -1.10 5.66 12.93
N TRP A 84 -1.45 5.95 14.17
CA TRP A 84 -0.89 7.08 14.91
C TRP A 84 0.31 6.61 15.70
N LEU A 85 1.47 7.14 15.37
CA LEU A 85 2.75 6.78 15.96
C LEU A 85 3.04 7.74 17.14
N LEU A 86 2.57 7.36 18.32
CA LEU A 86 2.68 8.17 19.53
C LEU A 86 4.15 8.39 19.89
N ASN A 87 4.52 9.63 20.15
CA ASN A 87 5.89 10.10 20.50
C ASN A 87 6.97 9.84 19.44
N TYR A 88 6.59 9.28 18.28
CA TYR A 88 7.52 9.18 17.15
C TYR A 88 7.43 10.45 16.31
N ARG A 89 8.52 11.22 16.21
CA ARG A 89 8.59 12.48 15.45
C ARG A 89 7.36 13.40 15.68
N GLY A 90 7.08 13.68 16.96
CA GLY A 90 5.97 14.55 17.36
C GLY A 90 4.58 13.92 17.33
N GLY A 91 4.46 12.61 17.14
CA GLY A 91 3.17 11.90 17.02
C GLY A 91 2.70 11.75 15.58
N SER A 92 3.57 11.26 14.72
CA SER A 92 3.37 11.12 13.26
C SER A 92 2.21 10.21 12.87
N PHE A 93 1.68 10.39 11.66
CA PHE A 93 0.67 9.52 11.07
C PHE A 93 1.27 8.67 9.95
N LEU A 94 0.88 7.39 9.91
CA LEU A 94 1.31 6.44 8.91
C LEU A 94 0.07 5.83 8.25
N MET A 95 -0.01 5.92 6.92
CA MET A 95 -1.16 5.48 6.14
C MET A 95 -0.72 4.83 4.83
N PRO A 96 -1.58 4.01 4.17
CA PRO A 96 -1.28 3.44 2.87
C PRO A 96 -0.96 4.53 1.85
N ASP A 97 0.03 4.29 0.99
CA ASP A 97 0.36 5.20 -0.09
C ASP A 97 -0.69 5.14 -1.20
N SER A 98 -1.15 6.31 -1.63
CA SER A 98 -1.95 6.46 -2.83
C SER A 98 -1.71 7.84 -3.48
N PRO A 99 -1.79 7.93 -4.82
CA PRO A 99 -1.66 9.20 -5.52
C PRO A 99 -2.67 10.25 -5.07
N GLU A 100 -3.85 9.81 -4.63
CA GLU A 100 -4.91 10.67 -4.14
C GLU A 100 -4.52 11.34 -2.80
N ILE A 101 -3.96 10.56 -1.86
CA ILE A 101 -3.51 11.08 -0.56
C ILE A 101 -2.31 12.02 -0.76
N GLN A 102 -1.35 11.66 -1.60
CA GLN A 102 -0.21 12.53 -1.92
C GLN A 102 -0.66 13.87 -2.48
N LYS A 103 -1.60 13.84 -3.43
CA LYS A 103 -2.18 15.05 -4.03
C LYS A 103 -2.89 15.92 -2.98
N GLU A 104 -3.67 15.32 -2.10
CA GLU A 104 -4.38 16.03 -1.04
C GLU A 104 -3.42 16.66 -0.04
N CYS A 105 -2.34 15.97 0.35
CA CYS A 105 -1.27 16.54 1.16
C CYS A 105 -0.65 17.79 0.48
N GLN A 106 -0.37 17.70 -0.82
CA GLN A 106 0.19 18.82 -1.58
C GLN A 106 -0.78 20.01 -1.63
N ILE A 107 -2.08 19.77 -1.89
CA ILE A 107 -3.10 20.83 -1.95
C ILE A 107 -3.21 21.56 -0.61
N ARG A 108 -3.17 20.84 0.52
CA ARG A 108 -3.30 21.41 1.86
C ARG A 108 -1.97 21.88 2.46
N GLY A 109 -0.85 21.74 1.74
CA GLY A 109 0.47 22.17 2.20
C GLY A 109 1.07 21.28 3.32
N VAL A 110 0.59 20.04 3.45
CA VAL A 110 1.05 19.09 4.45
C VAL A 110 2.31 18.37 3.98
N SER A 111 3.37 18.44 4.76
CA SER A 111 4.61 17.69 4.49
C SER A 111 4.41 16.21 4.70
N PHE A 112 4.92 15.38 3.78
CA PHE A 112 4.84 13.92 3.88
C PHE A 112 6.07 13.26 3.25
N GLU A 113 6.34 12.03 3.66
CA GLU A 113 7.40 11.18 3.14
C GLU A 113 6.80 9.86 2.62
N VAL A 114 7.17 9.46 1.39
CA VAL A 114 6.82 8.12 0.90
C VAL A 114 7.92 7.16 1.33
N ILE A 115 7.55 6.17 2.12
CA ILE A 115 8.47 5.18 2.68
C ILE A 115 8.14 3.77 2.22
N SER A 116 9.16 2.93 2.08
CA SER A 116 8.98 1.52 1.71
C SER A 116 8.43 0.69 2.87
N ASP A 117 7.87 -0.47 2.54
CA ASP A 117 7.40 -1.46 3.50
C ASP A 117 8.49 -1.84 4.53
N SER A 118 9.71 -2.09 4.05
CA SER A 118 10.84 -2.42 4.92
C SER A 118 11.20 -1.29 5.90
N LYS A 119 11.09 -0.03 5.47
CA LYS A 119 11.30 1.12 6.34
C LYS A 119 10.19 1.26 7.37
N THR A 120 8.96 1.00 6.95
CA THR A 120 7.78 0.98 7.83
C THR A 120 7.93 -0.05 8.93
N GLU A 121 8.34 -1.28 8.60
CA GLU A 121 8.60 -2.34 9.59
C GLU A 121 9.71 -1.97 10.56
N GLN A 122 10.79 -1.35 10.09
CA GLN A 122 11.86 -0.85 10.97
C GLN A 122 11.33 0.18 11.96
N ILE A 123 10.53 1.15 11.52
CA ILE A 123 9.93 2.18 12.38
C ILE A 123 9.01 1.53 13.42
N LEU A 124 8.14 0.60 13.01
CA LEU A 124 7.22 -0.07 13.93
C LEU A 124 7.97 -0.95 14.96
N THR A 125 9.02 -1.62 14.53
CA THR A 125 9.89 -2.38 15.44
C THR A 125 10.59 -1.47 16.46
N ASP A 126 11.06 -0.33 16.00
CA ASP A 126 11.72 0.68 16.86
C ASP A 126 10.74 1.26 17.90
N ILE A 127 9.50 1.54 17.50
CA ILE A 127 8.42 2.03 18.37
C ILE A 127 8.02 0.98 19.41
N SER A 128 7.99 -0.30 19.04
CA SER A 128 7.61 -1.40 19.95
C SER A 128 8.62 -1.68 21.05
N SER A 129 9.78 -0.99 21.05
CA SER A 129 10.80 -1.13 22.09
C SER A 129 10.32 -0.55 23.42
N PRO A 130 10.25 -1.35 24.51
CA PRO A 130 9.70 -0.90 25.80
C PRO A 130 10.45 0.30 26.43
N SER A 131 11.70 0.54 26.01
CA SER A 131 12.54 1.61 26.55
C SER A 131 12.24 3.00 25.98
N LYS A 132 11.43 3.11 24.91
CA LYS A 132 11.28 4.36 24.14
C LYS A 132 10.01 5.16 24.44
N ASN A 133 9.12 4.67 25.29
CA ASN A 133 7.84 5.33 25.61
C ASN A 133 7.07 5.78 24.34
N MET A 134 7.03 4.91 23.33
CA MET A 134 6.34 5.10 22.06
C MET A 134 5.28 4.01 21.88
N ASP A 135 4.25 4.27 21.07
CA ASP A 135 3.23 3.28 20.70
C ASP A 135 2.71 3.55 19.30
N ALA A 136 2.10 2.53 18.68
CA ALA A 136 1.47 2.63 17.36
C ALA A 136 -0.01 2.24 17.46
N VAL A 137 -0.87 3.24 17.57
CA VAL A 137 -2.31 3.07 17.71
C VAL A 137 -2.99 3.05 16.34
N VAL A 138 -3.83 2.04 16.08
CA VAL A 138 -4.60 1.96 14.86
C VAL A 138 -5.89 2.78 14.97
N LEU A 139 -6.04 3.77 14.10
CA LEU A 139 -7.26 4.54 13.93
C LEU A 139 -8.09 3.87 12.83
N GLU A 140 -9.33 3.51 13.12
CA GLU A 140 -10.17 2.71 12.22
C GLU A 140 -11.26 3.50 11.51
N LYS A 141 -11.78 4.54 12.16
CA LYS A 141 -12.93 5.33 11.67
C LYS A 141 -12.79 6.79 12.03
N ALA A 142 -13.27 7.67 11.16
CA ALA A 142 -13.48 9.07 11.47
C ALA A 142 -14.63 9.20 12.49
N PRO A 143 -14.43 9.91 13.62
CA PRO A 143 -15.48 10.16 14.58
C PRO A 143 -16.50 11.17 14.02
N LYS A 144 -17.75 11.08 14.45
CA LYS A 144 -18.71 12.17 14.29
C LYS A 144 -18.47 13.19 15.38
N ILE A 145 -18.23 14.45 15.02
CA ILE A 145 -17.88 15.51 15.95
C ILE A 145 -19.09 16.43 16.13
N ALA A 146 -19.48 16.67 17.37
CA ALA A 146 -20.46 17.68 17.74
C ALA A 146 -19.78 18.71 18.66
N VAL A 147 -19.95 19.98 18.38
CA VAL A 147 -19.42 21.09 19.16
C VAL A 147 -20.59 21.87 19.74
N TYR A 148 -20.63 21.99 21.08
CA TYR A 148 -21.58 22.84 21.73
C TYR A 148 -21.14 24.31 21.58
N SER A 149 -21.94 25.11 20.90
CA SER A 149 -21.67 26.54 20.70
C SER A 149 -22.98 27.29 20.61
N PRO A 150 -23.07 28.52 21.21
CA PRO A 150 -24.29 29.32 21.18
C PRO A 150 -24.80 29.58 19.74
N LYS A 151 -26.13 29.67 19.61
CA LYS A 151 -26.77 29.91 18.33
C LYS A 151 -26.30 31.23 17.71
N GLY A 152 -25.84 31.17 16.46
CA GLY A 152 -25.43 32.35 15.70
C GLY A 152 -23.95 32.73 15.86
N ASN A 153 -23.17 32.01 16.67
CA ASN A 153 -21.71 32.19 16.69
C ASN A 153 -21.10 31.80 15.35
N LEU A 154 -20.14 32.61 14.92
CA LEU A 154 -19.35 32.35 13.75
C LEU A 154 -18.17 31.41 14.11
N PRO A 155 -17.61 30.64 13.16
CA PRO A 155 -16.51 29.69 13.45
C PRO A 155 -15.28 30.35 14.11
N TRP A 156 -15.05 31.64 13.88
CA TRP A 156 -13.91 32.39 14.46
C TRP A 156 -14.19 32.94 15.87
N ASP A 157 -15.44 32.85 16.37
CA ASP A 157 -15.80 33.27 17.72
C ASP A 157 -15.50 32.19 18.76
N ASP A 158 -15.23 30.97 18.32
CA ASP A 158 -14.89 29.81 19.14
C ASP A 158 -13.65 29.11 18.62
N ALA A 159 -12.66 28.90 19.50
CA ALA A 159 -11.36 28.31 19.10
C ALA A 159 -11.50 26.88 18.58
N VAL A 160 -12.46 26.09 19.09
CA VAL A 160 -12.66 24.71 18.65
C VAL A 160 -13.23 24.66 17.24
N THR A 161 -14.29 25.44 16.97
CA THR A 161 -14.90 25.52 15.64
C THR A 161 -13.94 26.11 14.62
N MET A 162 -13.15 27.12 15.02
CA MET A 162 -12.12 27.72 14.18
C MET A 162 -11.05 26.67 13.77
N VAL A 163 -10.55 25.90 14.73
CA VAL A 163 -9.52 24.86 14.49
C VAL A 163 -10.06 23.77 13.57
N LEU A 164 -11.27 23.28 13.84
CA LEU A 164 -11.90 22.26 13.00
C LEU A 164 -12.16 22.74 11.58
N THR A 165 -12.62 24.00 11.44
CA THR A 165 -12.83 24.63 10.14
C THR A 165 -11.51 24.78 9.38
N TYR A 166 -10.45 25.25 10.03
CA TYR A 166 -9.12 25.38 9.43
C TYR A 166 -8.56 24.04 9.00
N ALA A 167 -8.70 23.00 9.86
CA ALA A 167 -8.27 21.65 9.57
C ALA A 167 -9.12 20.95 8.50
N GLU A 168 -10.25 21.55 8.09
CA GLU A 168 -11.23 20.95 7.17
C GLU A 168 -11.82 19.64 7.71
N ILE A 169 -12.06 19.61 9.02
CA ILE A 169 -12.71 18.49 9.72
C ILE A 169 -14.19 18.85 9.93
N PRO A 170 -15.13 18.05 9.39
CA PRO A 170 -16.55 18.32 9.53
C PRO A 170 -17.03 18.15 10.97
N TYR A 171 -17.90 19.05 11.42
CA TYR A 171 -18.53 19.00 12.74
C TYR A 171 -19.96 19.49 12.66
N THR A 172 -20.76 19.14 13.67
CA THR A 172 -22.14 19.63 13.84
C THR A 172 -22.19 20.54 15.05
N VAL A 173 -22.72 21.73 14.89
CA VAL A 173 -22.99 22.64 16.03
C VAL A 173 -24.26 22.19 16.72
N VAL A 174 -24.20 22.07 18.05
CA VAL A 174 -25.34 21.78 18.93
C VAL A 174 -25.46 22.90 19.96
N TYR A 175 -26.68 23.24 20.32
CA TYR A 175 -27.03 24.31 21.30
C TYR A 175 -28.37 23.99 21.97
N ASP A 176 -28.59 24.60 23.09
CA ASP A 176 -29.89 24.52 23.76
C ASP A 176 -30.91 25.42 23.04
N GLU A 177 -32.19 24.97 23.00
CA GLU A 177 -33.30 25.75 22.43
C GLU A 177 -33.77 26.85 23.37
#